data_d47b49cb57e1d6ab2e7cd5f628c1448d
#
_entry.id   d47b49cb57e1d6ab2e7cd5f628c1448d
#
_cell.length_a   1.000
_cell.length_b   1.000
_cell.length_c   1.000
_cell.angle_alpha   90.00
_cell.angle_beta   90.00
_cell.angle_gamma   90.00
#
_symmetry.space_group_name_H-M   'P 1'
#
loop_
_entity.id
_entity.type
_entity.pdbx_description
1 polymer ?
#
loop_
_entity_poly.entity_id
_entity_poly.type
_entity_poly.pdbx_seq_one_letter_code
_entity_poly.pdbx_strand_id
1 'polypeptide(L)'
;GKVTKLDGEDAAFARHRYLAKPPAAEVYIDFGDFSLWKLHVTSAHYIGGFANAFKMADTDLLTAFDDWGTWRTMEPGADHHMNDDHLDAIEHYATHFCRQSAGAWKITGLDPEGIDMSLGSSAVRLTYDDPLTEAKQIRARLVQLAKTK
;
A
#
# COMPACT_ATOMS: atom_id res chain seq x y z
N GLY A 1 2.21 -15.81 -13.79
CA GLY A 1 2.52 -14.49 -14.31
C GLY A 1 3.89 -14.37 -14.96
N LYS A 2 4.21 -13.18 -15.41
CA LYS A 2 5.52 -12.84 -15.97
C LYS A 2 6.24 -11.85 -15.05
N VAL A 3 7.51 -12.09 -14.77
CA VAL A 3 8.33 -11.22 -13.93
C VAL A 3 9.19 -10.33 -14.83
N THR A 4 9.25 -9.03 -14.53
CA THR A 4 10.13 -8.06 -15.20
C THR A 4 10.94 -7.30 -14.16
N LYS A 5 12.24 -7.09 -14.44
CA LYS A 5 13.07 -6.22 -13.61
C LYS A 5 12.60 -4.78 -13.79
N LEU A 6 12.49 -4.05 -12.69
CA LEU A 6 12.15 -2.64 -12.72
C LEU A 6 13.40 -1.79 -13.00
N ASP A 7 13.22 -0.71 -13.75
CA ASP A 7 14.22 0.33 -14.01
C ASP A 7 13.58 1.73 -14.01
N GLY A 8 14.41 2.77 -14.12
CA GLY A 8 13.95 4.15 -14.21
C GLY A 8 12.96 4.57 -13.13
N GLU A 9 11.89 5.25 -13.55
CA GLU A 9 10.85 5.78 -12.64
C GLU A 9 10.08 4.67 -11.91
N ASP A 10 9.84 3.53 -12.56
CA ASP A 10 9.16 2.40 -11.95
C ASP A 10 9.99 1.82 -10.79
N ALA A 11 11.31 1.71 -10.96
CA ALA A 11 12.20 1.26 -9.90
C ALA A 11 12.27 2.28 -8.75
N ALA A 12 12.31 3.58 -9.06
CA ALA A 12 12.34 4.64 -8.05
C ALA A 12 11.06 4.64 -7.21
N PHE A 13 9.89 4.52 -7.83
CA PHE A 13 8.61 4.44 -7.14
C PHE A 13 8.52 3.18 -6.26
N ALA A 14 8.88 2.02 -6.79
CA ALA A 14 8.88 0.78 -6.03
C ALA A 14 9.89 0.82 -4.86
N ARG A 15 11.05 1.46 -5.05
CA ARG A 15 12.06 1.66 -4.00
C ARG A 15 11.52 2.51 -2.85
N HIS A 16 10.84 3.61 -3.16
CA HIS A 16 10.19 4.47 -2.17
C HIS A 16 9.24 3.64 -1.28
N ARG A 17 8.30 2.91 -1.88
CA ARG A 17 7.34 2.07 -1.16
C ARG A 17 8.00 0.92 -0.39
N TYR A 18 9.05 0.33 -0.93
CA TYR A 18 9.77 -0.76 -0.29
C TYR A 18 10.50 -0.30 0.98
N LEU A 19 11.15 0.87 0.92
CA LEU A 19 11.88 1.45 2.05
C LEU A 19 10.94 1.97 3.16
N ALA A 20 9.73 2.36 2.83
CA ALA A 20 8.76 2.81 3.83
C ALA A 20 8.29 1.69 4.76
N LYS A 21 8.45 0.41 4.37
CA LYS A 21 7.98 -0.75 5.14
C LYS A 21 9.06 -1.30 6.07
N PRO A 22 8.71 -1.64 7.34
CA PRO A 22 9.63 -2.35 8.22
C PRO A 22 9.78 -3.84 7.79
N PRO A 23 10.92 -4.51 8.08
CA PRO A 23 12.14 -3.94 8.64
C PRO A 23 12.91 -3.11 7.61
N ALA A 24 13.77 -2.22 8.09
CA ALA A 24 14.53 -1.31 7.25
C ALA A 24 15.36 -2.05 6.18
N ALA A 25 14.93 -1.95 4.93
CA ALA A 25 15.63 -2.52 3.78
C ALA A 25 16.84 -1.70 3.34
N GLU A 26 17.06 -0.55 3.96
CA GLU A 26 18.18 0.38 3.69
C GLU A 26 19.55 -0.31 3.74
N VAL A 27 19.66 -1.37 4.55
CA VAL A 27 20.93 -2.10 4.74
C VAL A 27 21.38 -2.83 3.47
N TYR A 28 20.46 -3.23 2.58
CA TYR A 28 20.78 -4.09 1.45
C TYR A 28 20.22 -3.63 0.09
N ILE A 29 19.32 -2.64 0.07
CA ILE A 29 18.63 -2.23 -1.15
C ILE A 29 19.61 -1.69 -2.23
N ASP A 30 20.77 -1.19 -1.82
CA ASP A 30 21.80 -0.64 -2.70
C ASP A 30 22.92 -1.66 -3.00
N PHE A 31 22.77 -2.93 -2.62
CA PHE A 31 23.73 -3.96 -3.01
C PHE A 31 23.65 -4.20 -4.53
N GLY A 32 24.81 -4.44 -5.15
CA GLY A 32 24.91 -4.57 -6.61
C GLY A 32 24.15 -5.76 -7.20
N ASP A 33 23.81 -6.74 -6.39
CA ASP A 33 23.02 -7.93 -6.74
C ASP A 33 21.54 -7.81 -6.33
N PHE A 34 21.14 -6.74 -5.61
CA PHE A 34 19.76 -6.48 -5.28
C PHE A 34 19.02 -5.82 -6.45
N SER A 35 17.80 -6.23 -6.71
CA SER A 35 16.96 -5.63 -7.74
C SER A 35 15.48 -5.76 -7.40
N LEU A 36 14.72 -4.76 -7.75
CA LEU A 36 13.26 -4.77 -7.65
C LEU A 36 12.65 -5.38 -8.92
N TRP A 37 11.66 -6.24 -8.75
CA TRP A 37 10.99 -6.95 -9.81
C TRP A 37 9.48 -6.80 -9.69
N LYS A 38 8.80 -6.70 -10.82
CA LYS A 38 7.34 -6.65 -10.90
C LYS A 38 6.81 -7.98 -11.43
N LEU A 39 5.87 -8.58 -10.71
CA LEU A 39 5.10 -9.73 -11.19
C LEU A 39 3.84 -9.21 -11.91
N HIS A 40 3.76 -9.44 -13.22
CA HIS A 40 2.54 -9.25 -13.99
C HIS A 40 1.69 -10.50 -13.84
N VAL A 41 0.68 -10.41 -12.98
CA VAL A 41 -0.23 -11.52 -12.72
C VAL A 41 -1.09 -11.79 -13.96
N THR A 42 -1.19 -13.05 -14.37
CA THR A 42 -2.09 -13.48 -15.45
C THR A 42 -3.18 -14.43 -14.95
N SER A 43 -2.91 -15.13 -13.89
CA SER A 43 -3.87 -15.99 -13.19
C SER A 43 -3.31 -16.42 -11.85
N ALA A 44 -4.17 -16.90 -10.95
CA ALA A 44 -3.78 -17.57 -9.72
C ALA A 44 -4.56 -18.87 -9.51
N HIS A 45 -4.00 -19.72 -8.69
CA HIS A 45 -4.72 -20.86 -8.12
C HIS A 45 -4.94 -20.59 -6.64
N TYR A 46 -6.21 -20.56 -6.24
CA TYR A 46 -6.59 -20.44 -4.85
C TYR A 46 -6.88 -21.81 -4.26
N ILE A 47 -6.36 -22.10 -3.08
CA ILE A 47 -6.61 -23.31 -2.31
C ILE A 47 -7.06 -22.88 -0.91
N GLY A 48 -8.38 -22.95 -0.65
CA GLY A 48 -9.00 -22.51 0.60
C GLY A 48 -9.34 -23.66 1.55
N GLY A 49 -8.69 -24.82 1.42
CA GLY A 49 -8.95 -26.02 2.21
C GLY A 49 -9.48 -27.19 1.37
N PHE A 50 -9.97 -28.25 2.02
CA PHE A 50 -10.47 -29.44 1.34
C PHE A 50 -11.59 -29.14 0.36
N ALA A 51 -11.43 -29.54 -0.90
CA ALA A 51 -12.35 -29.35 -2.03
C ALA A 51 -12.58 -27.88 -2.48
N ASN A 52 -11.86 -26.89 -1.92
CA ASN A 52 -11.96 -25.48 -2.29
C ASN A 52 -10.70 -25.04 -3.06
N ALA A 53 -10.54 -25.55 -4.28
CA ALA A 53 -9.47 -25.13 -5.18
C ALA A 53 -10.09 -24.64 -6.49
N PHE A 54 -9.74 -23.40 -6.88
CA PHE A 54 -10.20 -22.83 -8.14
C PHE A 54 -9.15 -21.91 -8.77
N LYS A 55 -9.25 -21.76 -10.08
CA LYS A 55 -8.41 -20.83 -10.84
C LYS A 55 -9.10 -19.47 -10.91
N MET A 56 -8.33 -18.43 -10.70
CA MET A 56 -8.74 -17.03 -10.80
C MET A 56 -8.02 -16.37 -11.97
N ALA A 57 -8.70 -15.51 -12.70
CA ALA A 57 -8.09 -14.63 -13.70
C ALA A 57 -7.43 -13.42 -13.00
N ASP A 58 -6.62 -12.66 -13.71
CA ASP A 58 -6.06 -11.41 -13.22
C ASP A 58 -7.15 -10.40 -12.82
N THR A 59 -8.23 -10.32 -13.59
CA THR A 59 -9.41 -9.47 -13.31
C THR A 59 -10.14 -9.81 -12.01
N ASP A 60 -9.98 -11.02 -11.50
CA ASP A 60 -10.55 -11.44 -10.22
C ASP A 60 -9.66 -11.05 -9.02
N LEU A 61 -8.41 -10.67 -9.30
CA LEU A 61 -7.37 -10.46 -8.30
C LEU A 61 -6.90 -9.02 -8.20
N LEU A 62 -6.92 -8.30 -9.33
CA LEU A 62 -6.38 -6.97 -9.43
C LEU A 62 -7.50 -5.95 -9.50
N THR A 63 -7.43 -4.95 -8.65
CA THR A 63 -8.33 -3.81 -8.71
C THR A 63 -8.01 -2.97 -9.96
N ALA A 64 -9.04 -2.72 -10.77
CA ALA A 64 -8.91 -1.84 -11.92
C ALA A 64 -8.72 -0.40 -11.44
N PHE A 65 -7.62 0.22 -11.86
CA PHE A 65 -7.32 1.62 -11.58
C PHE A 65 -6.48 2.20 -12.72
N ASP A 66 -7.00 3.20 -13.39
CA ASP A 66 -6.38 3.75 -14.61
C ASP A 66 -5.53 5.01 -14.33
N ASP A 67 -5.70 5.65 -13.17
CA ASP A 67 -5.06 6.94 -12.83
C ASP A 67 -3.69 6.77 -12.12
N TRP A 68 -2.93 5.73 -12.49
CA TRP A 68 -1.62 5.43 -11.88
C TRP A 68 -0.57 6.52 -12.09
N GLY A 69 -0.64 7.26 -13.21
CA GLY A 69 0.29 8.36 -13.46
C GLY A 69 0.16 9.47 -12.42
N THR A 70 -1.07 9.91 -12.16
CA THR A 70 -1.36 10.91 -11.11
C THR A 70 -1.04 10.35 -9.73
N TRP A 71 -1.40 9.08 -9.47
CA TRP A 71 -1.16 8.43 -8.18
C TRP A 71 0.32 8.45 -7.79
N ARG A 72 1.20 7.98 -8.67
CA ARG A 72 2.64 7.90 -8.45
C ARG A 72 3.28 9.26 -8.14
N THR A 73 2.76 10.31 -8.74
CA THR A 73 3.24 11.67 -8.50
C THR A 73 2.76 12.21 -7.15
N MET A 74 1.55 11.86 -6.75
CA MET A 74 0.88 12.39 -5.56
C MET A 74 1.23 11.64 -4.28
N GLU A 75 1.32 10.30 -4.32
CA GLU A 75 1.45 9.45 -3.14
C GLU A 75 2.61 9.86 -2.21
N PRO A 76 3.87 10.07 -2.68
CA PRO A 76 4.97 10.40 -1.79
C PRO A 76 4.75 11.69 -1.01
N GLY A 77 4.11 12.68 -1.65
CA GLY A 77 3.77 13.94 -0.99
C GLY A 77 2.62 13.80 0.01
N ALA A 78 1.65 12.94 -0.30
CA ALA A 78 0.53 12.66 0.60
C ALA A 78 0.99 11.90 1.85
N ASP A 79 1.84 10.89 1.69
CA ASP A 79 2.43 10.14 2.80
C ASP A 79 3.22 11.06 3.74
N HIS A 80 4.06 11.92 3.17
CA HIS A 80 4.87 12.87 3.93
C HIS A 80 3.99 13.85 4.71
N HIS A 81 3.04 14.49 4.03
CA HIS A 81 2.11 15.44 4.65
C HIS A 81 1.32 14.79 5.81
N MET A 82 0.78 13.59 5.60
CA MET A 82 0.05 12.89 6.66
C MET A 82 0.94 12.57 7.86
N ASN A 83 2.16 12.10 7.61
CA ASN A 83 3.12 11.73 8.65
C ASN A 83 3.67 12.93 9.43
N ASP A 84 3.66 14.13 8.84
CA ASP A 84 4.16 15.34 9.50
C ASP A 84 3.06 16.08 10.26
N ASP A 85 1.86 16.19 9.65
CA ASP A 85 0.84 17.12 10.12
C ASP A 85 -0.40 16.44 10.72
N HIS A 86 -0.58 15.09 10.55
CA HIS A 86 -1.82 14.40 10.87
C HIS A 86 -1.62 13.08 11.63
N LEU A 87 -0.67 13.06 12.59
CA LEU A 87 -0.37 11.86 13.38
C LEU A 87 -1.56 11.37 14.20
N ASP A 88 -2.40 12.29 14.67
CA ASP A 88 -3.64 11.99 15.39
C ASP A 88 -4.66 11.24 14.52
N ALA A 89 -4.78 11.62 13.25
CA ALA A 89 -5.63 10.92 12.31
C ALA A 89 -5.08 9.52 11.99
N ILE A 90 -3.77 9.38 11.83
CA ILE A 90 -3.13 8.09 11.59
C ILE A 90 -3.32 7.14 12.78
N GLU A 91 -3.11 7.63 13.99
CA GLU A 91 -3.38 6.85 15.22
C GLU A 91 -4.85 6.43 15.29
N HIS A 92 -5.78 7.33 14.94
CA HIS A 92 -7.20 7.02 14.85
C HIS A 92 -7.47 5.91 13.83
N TYR A 93 -6.87 5.95 12.65
CA TYR A 93 -7.03 4.88 11.65
C TYR A 93 -6.57 3.53 12.20
N ALA A 94 -5.41 3.48 12.84
CA ALA A 94 -4.86 2.25 13.39
C ALA A 94 -5.70 1.71 14.55
N THR A 95 -6.14 2.56 15.46
CA THR A 95 -6.86 2.15 16.68
C THR A 95 -8.32 1.82 16.40
N HIS A 96 -9.03 2.71 15.69
CA HIS A 96 -10.46 2.57 15.45
C HIS A 96 -10.77 1.47 14.43
N PHE A 97 -10.14 1.51 13.26
CA PHE A 97 -10.47 0.58 12.17
C PHE A 97 -9.67 -0.71 12.26
N CYS A 98 -8.40 -0.66 12.66
CA CYS A 98 -7.53 -1.84 12.69
C CYS A 98 -7.41 -2.45 14.09
N ARG A 99 -8.05 -1.88 15.10
CA ARG A 99 -8.07 -2.36 16.50
C ARG A 99 -6.67 -2.53 17.09
N GLN A 100 -5.77 -1.64 16.73
CA GLN A 100 -4.41 -1.61 17.24
C GLN A 100 -4.32 -0.78 18.53
N SER A 101 -3.25 -0.97 19.30
CA SER A 101 -2.95 -0.11 20.43
C SER A 101 -2.59 1.31 19.96
N ALA A 102 -2.88 2.31 20.79
CA ALA A 102 -2.43 3.69 20.57
C ALA A 102 -0.91 3.77 20.48
N GLY A 103 -0.40 4.72 19.69
CA GLY A 103 1.03 4.92 19.50
C GLY A 103 1.35 5.80 18.29
N ALA A 104 2.62 6.09 18.10
CA ALA A 104 3.09 6.93 17.01
C ALA A 104 3.11 6.17 15.66
N TRP A 105 1.92 5.77 15.21
CA TRP A 105 1.71 5.14 13.90
C TRP A 105 2.11 6.06 12.77
N LYS A 106 2.66 5.48 11.71
CA LYS A 106 3.01 6.20 10.48
C LYS A 106 2.42 5.48 9.26
N ILE A 107 1.99 6.25 8.28
CA ILE A 107 1.67 5.73 6.95
C ILE A 107 2.97 5.30 6.28
N THR A 108 2.96 4.09 5.71
CA THR A 108 4.07 3.49 4.95
C THR A 108 3.67 3.16 3.51
N GLY A 109 2.49 3.54 3.10
CA GLY A 109 2.00 3.47 1.74
C GLY A 109 0.52 3.74 1.65
N LEU A 110 0.16 4.44 0.60
CA LEU A 110 -1.22 4.65 0.17
C LEU A 110 -1.42 3.94 -1.16
N ASP A 111 -2.59 3.38 -1.36
CA ASP A 111 -3.01 2.90 -2.67
C ASP A 111 -4.54 3.02 -2.83
N PRO A 112 -5.09 2.76 -4.03
CA PRO A 112 -6.53 2.87 -4.25
C PRO A 112 -7.39 1.97 -3.36
N GLU A 113 -6.82 0.94 -2.74
CA GLU A 113 -7.54 -0.05 -1.93
C GLU A 113 -7.38 0.17 -0.43
N GLY A 114 -6.41 1.02 0.02
CA GLY A 114 -6.18 1.18 1.46
C GLY A 114 -4.96 1.97 1.87
N ILE A 115 -4.66 1.85 3.16
CA ILE A 115 -3.56 2.52 3.86
C ILE A 115 -2.71 1.47 4.55
N ASP A 116 -1.44 1.39 4.24
CA ASP A 116 -0.46 0.64 5.02
C ASP A 116 0.11 1.54 6.12
N MET A 117 0.14 1.04 7.35
CA MET A 117 0.65 1.77 8.51
C MET A 117 1.61 0.91 9.31
N SER A 118 2.56 1.54 10.01
CA SER A 118 3.49 0.83 10.90
C SER A 118 3.74 1.58 12.21
N LEU A 119 4.09 0.80 13.25
CA LEU A 119 4.58 1.27 14.54
C LEU A 119 5.72 0.35 14.97
N GLY A 120 6.96 0.81 14.87
CA GLY A 120 8.14 -0.03 15.07
C GLY A 120 8.18 -1.21 14.09
N SER A 121 8.19 -2.43 14.60
CA SER A 121 8.14 -3.65 13.78
C SER A 121 6.72 -4.13 13.44
N SER A 122 5.71 -3.52 14.04
CA SER A 122 4.31 -3.85 13.76
C SER A 122 3.86 -3.17 12.47
N ALA A 123 3.12 -3.90 11.64
CA ALA A 123 2.52 -3.37 10.42
C ALA A 123 1.05 -3.77 10.34
N VAL A 124 0.22 -2.88 9.83
CA VAL A 124 -1.22 -3.10 9.66
C VAL A 124 -1.70 -2.42 8.39
N ARG A 125 -2.74 -2.99 7.78
CA ARG A 125 -3.41 -2.40 6.62
C ARG A 125 -4.87 -2.10 6.95
N LEU A 126 -5.27 -0.87 6.70
CA LEU A 126 -6.67 -0.46 6.59
C LEU A 126 -7.11 -0.61 5.14
N THR A 127 -8.00 -1.54 4.87
CA THR A 127 -8.60 -1.72 3.53
C THR A 127 -9.88 -0.89 3.44
N TYR A 128 -10.07 -0.19 2.33
CA TYR A 128 -11.31 0.53 2.07
C TYR A 128 -12.43 -0.45 1.67
N ASP A 129 -13.68 -0.14 2.07
CA ASP A 129 -14.84 -0.93 1.66
C ASP A 129 -15.02 -0.89 0.14
N ASP A 130 -14.85 0.31 -0.45
CA ASP A 130 -14.86 0.52 -1.90
C ASP A 130 -13.53 1.14 -2.34
N PRO A 131 -12.80 0.52 -3.27
CA PRO A 131 -11.57 1.10 -3.82
C PRO A 131 -11.81 2.47 -4.47
N LEU A 132 -10.78 3.31 -4.43
CA LEU A 132 -10.80 4.58 -5.15
C LEU A 132 -10.68 4.33 -6.65
N THR A 133 -11.36 5.15 -7.44
CA THR A 133 -11.32 5.08 -8.91
C THR A 133 -10.45 6.16 -9.54
N GLU A 134 -10.13 7.21 -8.77
CA GLU A 134 -9.31 8.34 -9.20
C GLU A 134 -8.40 8.81 -8.06
N ALA A 135 -7.19 9.25 -8.37
CA ALA A 135 -6.20 9.70 -7.39
C ALA A 135 -6.69 10.88 -6.53
N LYS A 136 -7.43 11.81 -7.13
CA LYS A 136 -7.96 12.98 -6.40
C LYS A 136 -8.91 12.65 -5.24
N GLN A 137 -9.45 11.44 -5.19
CA GLN A 137 -10.38 11.01 -4.15
C GLN A 137 -9.68 10.73 -2.80
N ILE A 138 -8.36 10.53 -2.80
CA ILE A 138 -7.62 10.14 -1.58
C ILE A 138 -7.83 11.14 -0.43
N ARG A 139 -7.73 12.44 -0.71
CA ARG A 139 -7.92 13.47 0.33
C ARG A 139 -9.30 13.38 1.00
N ALA A 140 -10.34 13.21 0.20
CA ALA A 140 -11.71 13.09 0.71
C ALA A 140 -11.86 11.81 1.56
N ARG A 141 -11.25 10.70 1.14
CA ARG A 141 -11.25 9.43 1.86
C ARG A 141 -10.55 9.56 3.21
N LEU A 142 -9.35 10.13 3.26
CA LEU A 142 -8.61 10.35 4.51
C LEU A 142 -9.40 11.24 5.48
N VAL A 143 -9.98 12.34 5.01
CA VAL A 143 -10.83 13.21 5.82
C VAL A 143 -12.09 12.48 6.33
N GLN A 144 -12.72 11.65 5.51
CA GLN A 144 -13.88 10.85 5.90
C GLN A 144 -13.51 9.90 7.03
N LEU A 145 -12.41 9.14 6.89
CA LEU A 145 -11.93 8.20 7.90
C LEU A 145 -11.59 8.90 9.23
N ALA A 146 -10.96 10.08 9.18
CA ALA A 146 -10.62 10.86 10.37
C ALA A 146 -11.85 11.36 11.15
N LYS A 147 -13.01 11.49 10.51
CA LYS A 147 -14.26 11.97 11.12
C LYS A 147 -15.19 10.84 11.60
N THR A 148 -14.92 9.60 11.21
CA THR A 148 -15.72 8.44 11.65
C THR A 148 -15.47 8.17 13.13
N LYS A 149 -16.56 8.04 13.90
CA LYS A 149 -16.54 7.84 15.36
C LYS A 149 -16.77 6.38 15.71
#